data_e7847522b99f99003798a8c2e6a00e93
#
_entry.id   e7847522b99f99003798a8c2e6a00e93
#
_cell.length_a   1.000
_cell.length_b   1.000
_cell.length_c   1.000
_cell.angle_alpha   90.00
_cell.angle_beta   90.00
_cell.angle_gamma   90.00
#
_symmetry.space_group_name_H-M   'P 1'
#
loop_
_entity.id
_entity.type
_entity.pdbx_description
1 polymer ?
#
loop_
_entity_poly.entity_id
_entity_poly.type
_entity_poly.pdbx_seq_one_letter_code
_entity_poly.pdbx_strand_id
1 'polypeptide(L)'
;RQTVEVARRTAAYRRGRPPLELAGRTAVLVDDGVATGWTCAAAASYTRRAGASRVLAAVPVGPPGLAERLAPVVDQVVVLATPDPYLNVGQAYEHFAQVDDAEVLRCLEEGRASSPR
;
A
#
# COMPACT_ATOMS: atom_id res chain seq x y z
N ARG A 1 -17.46 6.06 11.26
CA ARG A 1 -17.50 4.69 10.67
C ARG A 1 -16.12 4.24 10.19
N GLN A 2 -15.46 5.01 9.34
CA GLN A 2 -14.10 4.69 8.85
C GLN A 2 -13.06 4.63 9.97
N THR A 3 -13.12 5.55 10.93
CA THR A 3 -12.18 5.59 12.06
C THR A 3 -12.25 4.33 12.92
N VAL A 4 -13.45 3.80 13.16
CA VAL A 4 -13.66 2.57 13.94
C VAL A 4 -13.07 1.36 13.18
N GLU A 5 -13.28 1.28 11.88
CA GLU A 5 -12.74 0.19 11.06
C GLU A 5 -11.20 0.24 10.98
N VAL A 6 -10.62 1.42 10.85
CA VAL A 6 -9.15 1.60 10.88
C VAL A 6 -8.60 1.13 12.23
N ALA A 7 -9.22 1.53 13.33
CA ALA A 7 -8.79 1.10 14.67
C ALA A 7 -8.88 -0.42 14.83
N ARG A 8 -9.98 -1.03 14.37
CA ARG A 8 -10.17 -2.48 14.39
C ARG A 8 -9.08 -3.20 13.60
N ARG A 9 -8.83 -2.79 12.38
CA ARG A 9 -7.79 -3.39 11.52
C ARG A 9 -6.40 -3.20 12.11
N THR A 10 -6.10 -2.03 12.64
CA THR A 10 -4.81 -1.77 13.29
C THR A 10 -4.61 -2.72 14.47
N ALA A 11 -5.60 -2.88 15.33
CA ALA A 11 -5.52 -3.81 16.46
C ALA A 11 -5.33 -5.26 15.99
N ALA A 12 -6.12 -5.69 14.99
CA ALA A 12 -6.07 -7.05 14.46
C ALA A 12 -4.75 -7.37 13.76
N TYR A 13 -4.26 -6.48 12.91
CA TYR A 13 -3.08 -6.75 12.07
C TYR A 13 -1.77 -6.44 12.76
N ARG A 14 -1.75 -5.46 13.64
CA ARG A 14 -0.55 -5.08 14.38
C ARG A 14 -0.34 -5.91 15.66
N ARG A 15 -1.40 -6.48 16.22
CA ARG A 15 -1.37 -7.31 17.44
C ARG A 15 -0.57 -6.66 18.58
N GLY A 16 -0.85 -5.38 18.87
CA GLY A 16 -0.20 -4.64 19.94
C GLY A 16 1.25 -4.24 19.65
N ARG A 17 1.76 -4.45 18.46
CA ARG A 17 3.10 -3.99 18.07
C ARG A 17 3.15 -2.46 18.01
N PRO A 18 4.29 -1.86 18.39
CA PRO A 18 4.46 -0.41 18.27
C PRO A 18 4.38 0.03 16.79
N PRO A 19 4.10 1.31 16.52
CA PRO A 19 4.17 1.86 15.15
C PRO A 19 5.50 1.55 14.49
N LEU A 20 5.49 1.42 13.16
CA LEU A 20 6.72 1.23 12.40
C LEU A 20 7.63 2.43 12.55
N GLU A 21 8.90 2.16 12.80
CA GLU A 21 9.92 3.19 12.81
C GLU A 21 10.40 3.45 11.39
N LEU A 22 10.03 4.61 10.85
CA LEU A 22 10.29 4.98 9.45
C LEU A 22 11.49 5.91 9.28
N ALA A 23 12.00 6.47 10.36
CA ALA A 23 13.10 7.45 10.31
C ALA A 23 14.32 6.87 9.57
N GLY A 24 14.75 7.55 8.51
CA GLY A 24 15.90 7.16 7.70
C GLY A 24 15.70 5.92 6.82
N ARG A 25 14.50 5.37 6.78
CA ARG A 25 14.21 4.14 6.01
C ARG A 25 13.57 4.44 4.67
N THR A 26 13.66 3.49 3.76
CA THR A 26 12.86 3.45 2.54
C THR A 26 11.51 2.82 2.85
N ALA A 27 10.44 3.57 2.62
CA ALA A 27 9.08 3.07 2.74
C ALA A 27 8.56 2.65 1.37
N VAL A 28 8.04 1.43 1.26
CA VAL A 28 7.37 0.94 0.06
C VAL A 28 5.88 0.85 0.35
N LEU A 29 5.09 1.65 -0.36
CA LEU A 29 3.64 1.66 -0.27
C LEU A 29 3.11 0.64 -1.27
N VAL A 30 2.42 -0.37 -0.77
CA VAL A 30 1.88 -1.47 -1.59
C VAL A 30 0.37 -1.50 -1.44
N ASP A 31 -0.32 -1.65 -2.56
CA ASP A 31 -1.77 -1.81 -2.61
C ASP A 31 -2.12 -2.79 -3.75
N ASP A 32 -3.36 -3.24 -3.79
CA ASP A 32 -3.86 -4.13 -4.86
C ASP A 32 -4.03 -3.41 -6.21
N GLY A 33 -4.12 -2.11 -6.18
CA GLY A 33 -4.21 -1.23 -7.33
C GLY A 33 -4.56 0.18 -6.91
N VAL A 34 -4.48 1.09 -7.85
CA VAL A 34 -4.77 2.52 -7.62
C VAL A 34 -5.85 2.98 -8.59
N ALA A 35 -6.91 3.56 -8.06
CA ALA A 35 -7.94 4.21 -8.87
C ALA A 35 -7.61 5.69 -9.13
N THR A 36 -7.51 6.48 -8.09
CA THR A 36 -7.27 7.93 -8.19
C THR A 36 -5.89 8.38 -7.73
N GLY A 37 -5.26 7.62 -6.85
CA GLY A 37 -3.99 7.98 -6.23
C GLY A 37 -4.10 8.74 -4.91
N TRP A 38 -5.30 9.15 -4.48
CA TRP A 38 -5.48 9.93 -3.25
C TRP A 38 -5.01 9.21 -2.00
N THR A 39 -5.36 7.91 -1.86
CA THR A 39 -4.95 7.10 -0.72
C THR A 39 -3.43 6.93 -0.69
N CYS A 40 -2.83 6.65 -1.83
CA CYS A 40 -1.39 6.53 -1.96
C CYS A 40 -0.67 7.85 -1.63
N ALA A 41 -1.19 8.98 -2.11
CA ALA A 41 -0.63 10.30 -1.82
C ALA A 41 -0.70 10.63 -0.31
N ALA A 42 -1.82 10.31 0.34
CA ALA A 42 -1.97 10.49 1.78
C ALA A 42 -0.98 9.64 2.56
N ALA A 43 -0.81 8.38 2.18
CA ALA A 43 0.15 7.46 2.80
C ALA A 43 1.60 7.97 2.60
N ALA A 44 1.93 8.45 1.41
CA ALA A 44 3.24 9.03 1.12
C ALA A 44 3.54 10.24 1.99
N SER A 45 2.58 11.14 2.12
CA SER A 45 2.72 12.31 3.00
C SER A 45 2.94 11.91 4.46
N TYR A 46 2.20 10.92 4.93
CA TYR A 46 2.36 10.39 6.28
C TYR A 46 3.75 9.80 6.51
N THR A 47 4.21 8.94 5.59
CA THR A 47 5.52 8.28 5.73
C THR A 47 6.67 9.27 5.70
N ARG A 48 6.59 10.31 4.87
CA ARG A 48 7.60 11.37 4.85
C ARG A 48 7.64 12.16 6.16
N ARG A 49 6.49 12.52 6.69
CA ARG A 49 6.42 13.22 8.00
C ARG A 49 6.93 12.35 9.13
N ALA A 50 6.80 11.04 9.03
CA ALA A 50 7.37 10.08 9.97
C ALA A 50 8.88 9.88 9.80
N GLY A 51 9.52 10.56 8.84
CA GLY A 51 10.96 10.58 8.67
C GLY A 51 11.52 9.61 7.64
N ALA A 52 10.69 8.97 6.82
CA ALA A 52 11.18 8.11 5.75
C ALA A 52 12.10 8.89 4.81
N SER A 53 13.26 8.33 4.52
CA SER A 53 14.26 8.97 3.64
C SER A 53 13.89 8.81 2.17
N ARG A 54 13.15 7.76 1.83
CA ARG A 54 12.69 7.47 0.49
C ARG A 54 11.31 6.81 0.53
N VAL A 55 10.44 7.18 -0.40
CA VAL A 55 9.09 6.61 -0.52
C VAL A 55 8.87 6.11 -1.94
N LEU A 56 8.51 4.84 -2.06
CA LEU A 56 8.14 4.19 -3.31
C LEU A 56 6.68 3.78 -3.26
N ALA A 57 6.00 3.84 -4.39
CA ALA A 57 4.69 3.21 -4.58
C ALA A 57 4.85 2.01 -5.51
N ALA A 58 4.36 0.87 -5.11
CA ALA A 58 4.42 -0.37 -5.88
C ALA A 58 3.04 -1.02 -5.95
N VAL A 59 2.42 -0.99 -7.12
CA VAL A 59 1.08 -1.51 -7.35
C VAL A 59 1.02 -2.32 -8.64
N PRO A 60 0.21 -3.39 -8.69
CA PRO A 60 0.07 -4.19 -9.92
C PRO A 60 -0.63 -3.44 -11.03
N VAL A 61 -1.60 -2.58 -10.73
CA VAL A 61 -2.45 -1.93 -11.72
C VAL A 61 -2.83 -0.51 -11.30
N GLY A 62 -2.90 0.36 -12.29
CA GLY A 62 -3.36 1.73 -12.11
C GLY A 62 -3.74 2.37 -13.45
N PRO A 63 -4.30 3.58 -13.43
CA PRO A 63 -4.66 4.27 -14.65
C PRO A 63 -3.40 4.73 -15.41
N PRO A 64 -3.50 4.94 -16.73
CA PRO A 64 -2.46 5.62 -17.48
C PRO A 64 -2.13 6.99 -16.85
N GLY A 65 -0.84 7.33 -16.77
CA GLY A 65 -0.40 8.58 -16.15
C GLY A 65 -0.25 8.54 -14.63
N LEU A 66 -0.38 7.37 -14.01
CA LEU A 66 -0.25 7.24 -12.56
C LEU A 66 1.12 7.69 -12.05
N ALA A 67 2.19 7.31 -12.73
CA ALA A 67 3.54 7.67 -12.32
C ALA A 67 3.74 9.19 -12.27
N GLU A 68 3.27 9.90 -13.27
CA GLU A 68 3.33 11.36 -13.34
C GLU A 68 2.48 12.01 -12.25
N ARG A 69 1.32 11.44 -11.95
CA ARG A 69 0.43 11.93 -10.90
C ARG A 69 1.02 11.80 -9.52
N LEU A 70 1.73 10.70 -9.26
CA LEU A 70 2.33 10.44 -7.95
C LEU A 70 3.75 11.00 -7.80
N ALA A 71 4.39 11.41 -8.90
CA ALA A 71 5.76 11.94 -8.86
C ALA A 71 6.00 13.07 -7.84
N PRO A 72 5.05 13.99 -7.58
CA PRO A 72 5.27 15.03 -6.57
C PRO A 72 5.36 14.51 -5.14
N VAL A 73 4.85 13.31 -4.85
CA VAL A 73 4.73 12.79 -3.48
C VAL A 73 5.54 11.53 -3.22
N VAL A 74 5.96 10.81 -4.25
CA VAL A 74 6.80 9.61 -4.12
C VAL A 74 8.06 9.74 -4.97
N ASP A 75 9.12 9.05 -4.59
CA ASP A 75 10.39 9.06 -5.31
C ASP A 75 10.40 8.13 -6.52
N GLN A 76 9.61 7.06 -6.45
CA GLN A 76 9.51 6.09 -7.54
C GLN A 76 8.15 5.42 -7.52
N VAL A 77 7.61 5.17 -8.72
CA VAL A 77 6.38 4.39 -8.92
C VAL A 77 6.72 3.15 -9.72
N VAL A 78 6.30 1.99 -9.22
CA VAL A 78 6.33 0.73 -9.94
C VAL A 78 4.90 0.29 -10.17
N VAL A 79 4.46 0.24 -11.41
CA VAL A 79 3.14 -0.23 -11.82
C VAL A 79 3.31 -1.23 -12.96
N LEU A 80 2.69 -2.40 -12.84
CA LEU A 80 2.90 -3.48 -13.82
C LEU A 80 2.00 -3.34 -15.04
N ALA A 81 0.77 -2.84 -14.87
CA ALA A 81 -0.18 -2.68 -15.95
C ALA A 81 -0.96 -1.37 -15.80
N THR A 82 -1.10 -0.66 -16.92
CA THR A 82 -1.89 0.56 -17.02
C THR A 82 -2.92 0.41 -18.14
N PRO A 83 -3.99 -0.40 -17.94
CA PRO A 83 -4.97 -0.66 -18.98
C PRO A 83 -5.67 0.64 -19.42
N ASP A 84 -5.96 0.73 -20.71
CA ASP A 84 -6.69 1.84 -21.30
C ASP A 84 -7.79 1.28 -22.22
N PRO A 85 -9.08 1.47 -21.89
CA PRO A 85 -9.61 2.27 -20.79
C PRO A 85 -9.39 1.60 -19.41
N TYR A 86 -9.15 2.42 -18.42
CA TYR A 86 -9.08 1.98 -17.03
C TYR A 86 -10.48 2.03 -16.40
N LEU A 87 -11.00 0.88 -16.01
CA LEU A 87 -12.35 0.74 -15.45
C LEU A 87 -12.33 0.68 -13.91
N ASN A 88 -11.56 -0.24 -13.36
CA ASN A 88 -11.41 -0.43 -11.93
C ASN A 88 -10.20 -1.33 -11.64
N VAL A 89 -9.81 -1.43 -10.36
CA VAL A 89 -8.68 -2.26 -9.93
C VAL A 89 -8.89 -3.74 -10.27
N GLY A 90 -10.09 -4.27 -10.09
CA GLY A 90 -10.41 -5.69 -10.33
C GLY A 90 -10.25 -6.14 -11.77
N GLN A 91 -10.22 -5.21 -12.72
CA GLN A 91 -10.07 -5.47 -14.15
C GLN A 91 -8.83 -6.32 -14.51
N ALA A 92 -7.75 -6.17 -13.73
CA ALA A 92 -6.48 -6.84 -13.98
C ALA A 92 -6.33 -8.17 -13.24
N TYR A 93 -7.33 -8.59 -12.46
CA TYR A 93 -7.27 -9.80 -11.65
C TYR A 93 -8.20 -10.87 -12.20
N GLU A 94 -7.73 -12.11 -12.27
CA GLU A 94 -8.59 -13.26 -12.59
C GLU A 94 -9.58 -13.53 -11.44
N HIS A 95 -9.10 -13.41 -10.20
CA HIS A 95 -9.89 -13.59 -8.99
C HIS A 95 -9.69 -12.38 -8.08
N PHE A 96 -10.71 -11.56 -7.95
CA PHE A 96 -10.69 -10.35 -7.12
C PHE A 96 -11.76 -10.44 -6.05
N ALA A 97 -11.53 -11.36 -5.08
CA ALA A 97 -12.39 -11.55 -3.93
C ALA A 97 -11.82 -10.82 -2.71
N GLN A 98 -12.71 -10.45 -1.79
CA GLN A 98 -12.28 -9.85 -0.53
C GLN A 98 -11.54 -10.88 0.33
N VAL A 99 -10.38 -10.51 0.83
CA VAL A 99 -9.53 -11.33 1.69
C VAL A 99 -9.96 -11.11 3.15
N ASP A 100 -10.13 -12.20 3.90
CA ASP A 100 -10.49 -12.11 5.31
C ASP A 100 -9.28 -11.82 6.22
N ASP A 101 -9.57 -11.45 7.48
CA ASP A 101 -8.54 -11.10 8.44
C ASP A 101 -7.57 -12.25 8.73
N ALA A 102 -8.05 -13.49 8.74
CA ALA A 102 -7.22 -14.67 9.00
C ALA A 102 -6.16 -14.85 7.90
N GLU A 103 -6.53 -14.68 6.66
CA GLU A 103 -5.61 -14.76 5.52
C GLU A 103 -4.59 -13.62 5.53
N VAL A 104 -5.02 -12.40 5.84
CA VAL A 104 -4.12 -11.25 6.01
C VAL A 104 -3.08 -11.53 7.10
N LEU A 105 -3.51 -12.04 8.25
CA LEU A 105 -2.61 -12.38 9.35
C LEU A 105 -1.61 -13.48 8.96
N ARG A 106 -2.07 -14.50 8.25
CA ARG A 106 -1.20 -15.56 7.74
C ARG A 106 -0.10 -15.00 6.82
N CYS A 107 -0.48 -14.14 5.87
CA CYS A 107 0.47 -13.51 4.96
C CYS A 107 1.50 -12.63 5.70
N LEU A 108 1.06 -11.87 6.69
CA LEU A 108 1.95 -11.04 7.50
C LEU A 108 2.95 -11.85 8.30
N GLU A 109 2.52 -12.99 8.87
CA GLU A 109 3.40 -13.90 9.61
C GLU A 109 4.43 -14.56 8.70
N GLU A 110 4.02 -15.05 7.53
CA GLU A 110 4.92 -15.61 6.52
C GLU A 110 5.97 -14.59 6.06
N GLY A 111 5.56 -13.35 5.80
CA GLY A 111 6.46 -12.27 5.41
C GLY A 111 7.52 -11.98 6.49
N ARG A 112 7.14 -12.02 7.75
CA ARG A 112 8.09 -11.83 8.87
C ARG A 112 9.09 -12.96 9.00
N ALA A 113 8.64 -14.19 8.83
CA ALA A 113 9.51 -15.37 8.91
C ALA A 113 10.56 -15.37 7.78
N SER A 114 10.23 -14.78 6.62
CA SER A 114 11.09 -14.69 5.45
C SER A 114 12.03 -13.49 5.45
N SER A 115 11.83 -12.52 6.35
CA SER A 115 12.65 -11.31 6.40
C SER A 115 14.00 -11.61 7.04
N PRO A 116 15.12 -11.18 6.44
CA PRO A 116 16.43 -11.30 7.08
C PRO A 116 16.46 -10.43 8.34
N ARG A 117 17.07 -10.97 9.39
CA ARG A 117 17.27 -10.27 10.67
C ARG A 117 18.35 -9.20 10.55
#